data_8af2e549dc44f97555dfdb3aa645ba9d
#
_entry.id   8af2e549dc44f97555dfdb3aa645ba9d
#
_cell.length_a   1.000
_cell.length_b   1.000
_cell.length_c   1.000
_cell.angle_alpha   90.00
_cell.angle_beta   90.00
_cell.angle_gamma   90.00
#
_symmetry.space_group_name_H-M   'P 1'
#
loop_
_entity.id
_entity.type
_entity.pdbx_description
1 polymer ?
#
loop_
_entity_poly.entity_id
_entity_poly.type
_entity_poly.pdbx_seq_one_letter_code
_entity_poly.pdbx_strand_id
1 'polypeptide(L)'
;TPLRYKQVYLKQKLKTGFRLTEKPIWMPTMVRRILLDERYTGVLIQGKTTTPNHKVKVVIHKEEAEWIRYENAFEPVINRHQYEVVGNLMKMDTMRGAKGLALLSGLVKCGDCKESMVLKSPDKVHHYYVCSTSLYEKQCSSHSISEKKLVGAVTEAILHYISVLVELKEILAYVKTASIPRQRLLEEDKKLEMLEKESQRILNIKVKLYDSFAEEILDRTEFETFKAKYDQSLEEIRQAMECQQREIRNLQETLEKQQEWLEYFLEYRDRTEVDRLMLVNLVKRIEVYEQKRIIIHFWFEDEFEKVLGLLETVNRTKPDQRVEAFLKGKGAEASA
;
A
#
# COMPACT_ATOMS: atom_id res chain seq x y z
N THR A 1 17.91 7.50 -26.77
CA THR A 1 16.66 8.19 -26.44
C THR A 1 15.51 7.69 -27.32
N PRO A 2 14.23 7.80 -26.90
CA PRO A 2 13.08 7.37 -27.71
C PRO A 2 13.04 7.98 -29.11
N LEU A 3 13.38 9.24 -29.22
CA LEU A 3 13.47 9.93 -30.52
C LEU A 3 14.53 9.30 -31.42
N ARG A 4 15.73 9.01 -30.88
CA ARG A 4 16.80 8.37 -31.67
C ARG A 4 16.41 6.94 -32.05
N TYR A 5 15.76 6.19 -31.18
CA TYR A 5 15.23 4.88 -31.52
C TYR A 5 14.25 4.94 -32.68
N LYS A 6 13.27 5.85 -32.63
CA LYS A 6 12.29 6.04 -33.73
C LYS A 6 12.94 6.44 -35.06
N GLN A 7 13.97 7.30 -35.04
CA GLN A 7 14.66 7.72 -36.23
C GLN A 7 15.58 6.65 -36.84
N VAL A 8 16.35 5.94 -35.99
CA VAL A 8 17.37 4.97 -36.42
C VAL A 8 16.75 3.61 -36.70
N TYR A 9 15.95 3.09 -35.80
CA TYR A 9 15.41 1.73 -35.92
C TYR A 9 14.08 1.67 -36.67
N LEU A 10 13.16 2.60 -36.37
CA LEU A 10 11.86 2.63 -37.04
C LEU A 10 11.86 3.47 -38.33
N LYS A 11 12.99 4.10 -38.68
CA LYS A 11 13.17 4.97 -39.90
C LYS A 11 12.04 5.99 -40.06
N GLN A 12 11.42 6.40 -38.98
CA GLN A 12 10.31 7.37 -38.98
C GLN A 12 10.85 8.79 -39.13
N LYS A 13 10.37 9.52 -40.13
CA LYS A 13 10.61 10.97 -40.26
C LYS A 13 9.68 11.71 -39.30
N LEU A 14 10.19 12.03 -38.11
CA LEU A 14 9.43 12.78 -37.12
C LEU A 14 9.65 14.28 -37.33
N LYS A 15 8.58 15.01 -37.65
CA LYS A 15 8.55 16.48 -37.58
C LYS A 15 8.42 16.86 -36.10
N THR A 16 9.54 17.07 -35.41
CA THR A 16 9.53 17.50 -34.01
C THR A 16 10.11 18.92 -33.93
N GLY A 17 9.48 19.79 -33.14
CA GLY A 17 10.04 21.11 -32.78
C GLY A 17 11.22 21.03 -31.82
N PHE A 18 11.65 19.84 -31.42
CA PHE A 18 12.78 19.65 -30.53
C PHE A 18 14.10 19.59 -31.28
N ARG A 19 15.08 20.38 -30.83
CA ARG A 19 16.44 20.29 -31.33
C ARG A 19 17.03 18.91 -31.01
N LEU A 20 17.40 18.18 -32.04
CA LEU A 20 18.13 16.93 -31.91
C LEU A 20 19.59 17.26 -31.60
N THR A 21 20.09 16.79 -30.46
CA THR A 21 21.52 16.89 -30.16
C THR A 21 22.29 15.86 -30.99
N GLU A 22 23.48 16.22 -31.47
CA GLU A 22 24.34 15.32 -32.24
C GLU A 22 24.66 14.01 -31.51
N LYS A 23 24.81 14.09 -30.19
CA LYS A 23 25.02 12.94 -29.31
C LYS A 23 23.86 12.82 -28.33
N PRO A 24 22.77 12.12 -28.67
CA PRO A 24 21.61 11.93 -27.79
C PRO A 24 21.96 10.95 -26.67
N ILE A 25 22.30 11.47 -25.51
CA ILE A 25 22.58 10.72 -24.30
C ILE A 25 21.41 10.89 -23.29
N TRP A 26 21.20 9.89 -22.45
CA TRP A 26 20.29 10.01 -21.34
C TRP A 26 20.92 10.91 -20.24
N MET A 27 20.25 12.03 -19.97
CA MET A 27 20.67 12.89 -18.86
C MET A 27 20.09 12.36 -17.55
N PRO A 28 20.85 12.41 -16.43
CA PRO A 28 20.37 11.96 -15.12
C PRO A 28 19.03 12.57 -14.72
N THR A 29 18.83 13.86 -15.01
CA THR A 29 17.57 14.58 -14.74
C THR A 29 16.38 14.03 -15.52
N MET A 30 16.58 13.60 -16.76
CA MET A 30 15.53 12.95 -17.56
C MET A 30 15.19 11.58 -17.01
N VAL A 31 16.21 10.78 -16.69
CA VAL A 31 16.02 9.45 -16.09
C VAL A 31 15.26 9.57 -14.78
N ARG A 32 15.70 10.48 -13.89
CA ARG A 32 15.02 10.73 -12.61
C ARG A 32 13.55 11.14 -12.81
N ARG A 33 13.25 12.01 -13.77
CA ARG A 33 11.88 12.43 -14.08
C ARG A 33 11.01 11.25 -14.51
N ILE A 34 11.54 10.32 -15.31
CA ILE A 34 10.83 9.13 -15.76
C ILE A 34 10.58 8.19 -14.57
N LEU A 35 11.60 7.92 -13.75
CA LEU A 35 11.52 7.01 -12.61
C LEU A 35 10.54 7.50 -11.52
N LEU A 36 10.34 8.81 -11.38
CA LEU A 36 9.45 9.43 -10.40
C LEU A 36 8.10 9.86 -10.98
N ASP A 37 7.77 9.47 -12.21
CA ASP A 37 6.51 9.83 -12.84
C ASP A 37 5.43 8.76 -12.52
N GLU A 38 4.52 9.11 -11.61
CA GLU A 38 3.43 8.24 -11.17
C GLU A 38 2.49 7.81 -12.30
N ARG A 39 2.47 8.52 -13.45
CA ARG A 39 1.62 8.16 -14.58
C ARG A 39 1.91 6.78 -15.15
N TYR A 40 3.13 6.27 -14.99
CA TYR A 40 3.47 4.91 -15.43
C TYR A 40 2.73 3.81 -14.66
N THR A 41 2.11 4.13 -13.51
CA THR A 41 1.25 3.21 -12.76
C THR A 41 -0.22 3.23 -13.20
N GLY A 42 -0.55 3.90 -14.31
CA GLY A 42 -1.92 3.99 -14.81
C GLY A 42 -2.74 5.13 -14.21
N VAL A 43 -2.14 5.99 -13.38
CA VAL A 43 -2.82 7.12 -12.73
C VAL A 43 -2.74 8.37 -13.59
N LEU A 44 -3.88 8.99 -13.90
CA LEU A 44 -3.93 10.30 -14.54
C LEU A 44 -3.99 11.40 -13.46
N ILE A 45 -3.02 12.30 -13.48
CA ILE A 45 -2.93 13.41 -12.53
C ILE A 45 -3.12 14.73 -13.29
N GLN A 46 -4.10 15.50 -12.87
CA GLN A 46 -4.45 16.81 -13.44
C GLN A 46 -4.48 17.91 -12.36
N GLY A 47 -4.55 19.16 -12.79
CA GLY A 47 -4.69 20.28 -11.87
C GLY A 47 -3.45 20.61 -11.04
N LYS A 48 -2.24 20.16 -11.44
CA LYS A 48 -0.97 20.45 -10.74
C LYS A 48 -0.62 21.94 -10.70
N THR A 49 -1.14 22.70 -11.66
CA THR A 49 -0.86 24.12 -11.81
C THR A 49 -2.14 24.90 -12.12
N THR A 50 -2.15 26.17 -11.74
CA THR A 50 -3.22 27.11 -12.11
C THR A 50 -2.62 28.45 -12.49
N THR A 51 -3.42 29.32 -13.09
CA THR A 51 -3.09 30.72 -13.35
C THR A 51 -4.14 31.62 -12.68
N PRO A 52 -3.77 32.77 -12.12
CA PRO A 52 -4.75 33.65 -11.44
C PRO A 52 -5.90 34.05 -12.34
N ASN A 53 -5.62 34.37 -13.59
CA ASN A 53 -6.62 34.61 -14.64
C ASN A 53 -5.97 34.46 -16.04
N HIS A 54 -6.78 34.51 -17.11
CA HIS A 54 -6.30 34.34 -18.49
C HIS A 54 -5.31 35.42 -18.97
N LYS A 55 -5.23 36.59 -18.31
CA LYS A 55 -4.32 37.70 -18.66
C LYS A 55 -2.97 37.58 -17.94
N VAL A 56 -2.93 36.93 -16.78
CA VAL A 56 -1.72 36.77 -15.97
C VAL A 56 -1.05 35.43 -16.29
N LYS A 57 0.10 35.48 -16.94
CA LYS A 57 0.85 34.27 -17.37
C LYS A 57 1.70 33.66 -16.27
N VAL A 58 1.47 34.03 -15.00
CA VAL A 58 2.17 33.44 -13.87
C VAL A 58 1.56 32.07 -13.57
N VAL A 59 2.37 31.02 -13.60
CA VAL A 59 1.98 29.66 -13.25
C VAL A 59 2.17 29.48 -11.74
N ILE A 60 1.10 29.15 -11.05
CA ILE A 60 1.11 28.82 -9.61
C ILE A 60 1.02 27.30 -9.50
N HIS A 61 1.98 26.70 -8.80
CA HIS A 61 1.94 25.27 -8.48
C HIS A 61 1.00 25.04 -7.29
N LYS A 62 0.09 24.11 -7.45
CA LYS A 62 -0.83 23.70 -6.38
C LYS A 62 -0.15 22.64 -5.51
N GLU A 63 -0.60 22.55 -4.25
CA GLU A 63 -0.19 21.46 -3.37
C GLU A 63 -0.73 20.11 -3.84
N GLU A 64 -0.04 19.03 -3.50
CA GLU A 64 -0.42 17.67 -3.94
C GLU A 64 -1.81 17.25 -3.50
N ALA A 65 -2.30 17.79 -2.37
CA ALA A 65 -3.64 17.57 -1.86
C ALA A 65 -4.74 18.14 -2.77
N GLU A 66 -4.41 19.16 -3.57
CA GLU A 66 -5.35 19.80 -4.51
C GLU A 66 -5.34 19.18 -5.91
N TRP A 67 -4.44 18.19 -6.16
CA TRP A 67 -4.36 17.54 -7.45
C TRP A 67 -5.54 16.59 -7.65
N ILE A 68 -6.06 16.58 -8.86
CA ILE A 68 -7.12 15.65 -9.25
C ILE A 68 -6.46 14.37 -9.77
N ARG A 69 -6.73 13.24 -9.11
CA ARG A 69 -6.20 11.93 -9.45
C ARG A 69 -7.31 11.01 -9.92
N TYR A 70 -7.09 10.34 -11.04
CA TYR A 70 -7.96 9.30 -11.56
C TYR A 70 -7.14 8.01 -11.60
N GLU A 71 -7.48 7.09 -10.72
CA GLU A 71 -6.89 5.75 -10.64
C GLU A 71 -7.35 4.91 -11.83
N ASN A 72 -6.48 4.02 -12.34
CA ASN A 72 -6.79 3.12 -13.45
C ASN A 72 -7.31 3.83 -14.73
N ALA A 73 -6.80 5.03 -15.01
CA ALA A 73 -7.19 5.80 -16.19
C ALA A 73 -6.69 5.18 -17.51
N PHE A 74 -5.65 4.36 -17.46
CA PHE A 74 -5.07 3.63 -18.59
C PHE A 74 -4.26 2.44 -18.07
N GLU A 75 -3.92 1.52 -18.96
CA GLU A 75 -3.14 0.32 -18.64
C GLU A 75 -1.76 0.69 -18.06
N PRO A 76 -1.40 0.22 -16.87
CA PRO A 76 -0.12 0.54 -16.24
C PRO A 76 1.05 -0.10 -16.98
N VAL A 77 2.15 0.62 -17.08
CA VAL A 77 3.43 0.12 -17.64
C VAL A 77 4.24 -0.60 -16.57
N ILE A 78 4.13 -0.12 -15.31
CA ILE A 78 4.73 -0.70 -14.11
C ILE A 78 3.66 -0.78 -13.03
N ASN A 79 3.80 -1.74 -12.13
CA ASN A 79 2.87 -1.84 -11.00
C ASN A 79 3.20 -0.81 -9.89
N ARG A 80 2.25 -0.56 -9.00
CA ARG A 80 2.36 0.42 -7.91
C ARG A 80 3.54 0.12 -7.00
N HIS A 81 3.75 -1.14 -6.65
CA HIS A 81 4.84 -1.57 -5.78
C HIS A 81 6.22 -1.24 -6.38
N GLN A 82 6.44 -1.57 -7.66
CA GLN A 82 7.69 -1.24 -8.34
C GLN A 82 7.97 0.28 -8.32
N TYR A 83 6.94 1.09 -8.54
CA TYR A 83 7.07 2.54 -8.47
C TYR A 83 7.48 3.02 -7.06
N GLU A 84 6.86 2.49 -6.01
CA GLU A 84 7.15 2.83 -4.62
C GLU A 84 8.56 2.39 -4.19
N VAL A 85 8.98 1.19 -4.58
CA VAL A 85 10.35 0.68 -4.38
C VAL A 85 11.38 1.61 -5.03
N VAL A 86 11.17 2.00 -6.28
CA VAL A 86 12.05 2.95 -6.99
C VAL A 86 12.05 4.31 -6.29
N GLY A 87 10.89 4.83 -5.89
CA GLY A 87 10.76 6.08 -5.15
C GLY A 87 11.57 6.07 -3.84
N ASN A 88 11.53 4.97 -3.11
CA ASN A 88 12.33 4.77 -1.89
C ASN A 88 13.83 4.71 -2.20
N LEU A 89 14.23 3.92 -3.20
CA LEU A 89 15.64 3.85 -3.62
C LEU A 89 16.21 5.22 -3.99
N MET A 90 15.41 6.06 -4.65
CA MET A 90 15.82 7.42 -5.04
C MET A 90 15.96 8.38 -3.84
N LYS A 91 15.33 8.07 -2.71
CA LYS A 91 15.44 8.84 -1.45
C LYS A 91 16.55 8.31 -0.55
N MET A 92 17.00 7.08 -0.76
CA MET A 92 18.05 6.47 0.05
C MET A 92 19.39 7.16 -0.20
N ASP A 93 20.04 7.57 0.88
CA ASP A 93 21.42 8.01 0.82
C ASP A 93 22.34 6.77 0.78
N THR A 94 22.81 6.46 -0.41
CA THR A 94 23.67 5.30 -0.65
C THR A 94 25.10 5.74 -0.88
N MET A 95 25.95 5.62 0.13
CA MET A 95 27.39 5.82 -0.05
C MET A 95 27.99 4.61 -0.81
N ARG A 96 28.66 4.91 -1.91
CA ARG A 96 29.44 3.91 -2.66
C ARG A 96 30.80 3.75 -2.01
N GLY A 97 31.05 2.59 -1.41
CA GLY A 97 32.40 2.20 -1.03
C GLY A 97 33.25 1.78 -2.25
N ALA A 98 34.56 1.63 -2.04
CA ALA A 98 35.51 1.21 -3.09
C ALA A 98 35.16 -0.15 -3.76
N LYS A 99 34.36 -0.98 -3.09
CA LYS A 99 33.89 -2.31 -3.58
C LYS A 99 32.44 -2.32 -4.08
N GLY A 100 31.81 -1.17 -4.26
CA GLY A 100 30.40 -1.07 -4.68
C GLY A 100 29.45 -0.78 -3.51
N LEU A 101 28.16 -1.06 -3.72
CA LEU A 101 27.11 -0.88 -2.72
C LEU A 101 27.11 -2.07 -1.74
N ALA A 102 27.17 -1.80 -0.43
CA ALA A 102 26.97 -2.85 0.57
C ALA A 102 25.52 -3.39 0.52
N LEU A 103 25.34 -4.66 0.88
CA LEU A 103 24.09 -5.39 0.77
C LEU A 103 22.91 -4.64 1.43
N LEU A 104 23.09 -4.10 2.64
CA LEU A 104 22.06 -3.40 3.40
C LEU A 104 22.15 -1.86 3.29
N SER A 105 22.99 -1.32 2.40
CA SER A 105 23.21 0.14 2.28
C SER A 105 21.89 0.87 2.00
N GLY A 106 21.61 1.93 2.79
CA GLY A 106 20.41 2.74 2.68
C GLY A 106 19.15 2.15 3.33
N LEU A 107 19.14 0.86 3.68
CA LEU A 107 18.02 0.21 4.35
C LEU A 107 18.10 0.29 5.88
N VAL A 108 19.31 0.44 6.44
CA VAL A 108 19.52 0.41 7.89
C VAL A 108 19.32 1.79 8.49
N LYS A 109 18.41 1.89 9.44
CA LYS A 109 18.08 3.09 10.21
C LYS A 109 18.34 2.87 11.71
N CYS A 110 18.68 3.94 12.42
CA CYS A 110 18.70 3.91 13.87
C CYS A 110 17.27 3.86 14.41
N GLY A 111 16.99 2.89 15.30
CA GLY A 111 15.67 2.74 15.93
C GLY A 111 15.32 3.91 16.85
N ASP A 112 16.32 4.57 17.43
CA ASP A 112 16.13 5.63 18.43
C ASP A 112 15.93 7.01 17.76
N CYS A 113 16.83 7.43 16.86
CA CYS A 113 16.75 8.74 16.21
C CYS A 113 16.17 8.69 14.77
N LYS A 114 15.88 7.51 14.23
CA LYS A 114 15.35 7.27 12.87
C LYS A 114 16.26 7.67 11.71
N GLU A 115 17.45 8.18 11.99
CA GLU A 115 18.43 8.55 10.98
C GLU A 115 19.16 7.33 10.39
N SER A 116 19.84 7.52 9.27
CA SER A 116 20.55 6.44 8.58
C SER A 116 21.76 5.95 9.39
N MET A 117 22.02 4.65 9.34
CA MET A 117 23.26 4.09 9.87
C MET A 117 24.29 3.96 8.76
N VAL A 118 25.53 4.37 9.08
CA VAL A 118 26.66 4.40 8.14
C VAL A 118 27.57 3.20 8.35
N LEU A 119 27.96 2.54 7.27
CA LEU A 119 28.91 1.45 7.31
C LEU A 119 30.34 1.97 7.52
N LYS A 120 31.01 1.54 8.58
CA LYS A 120 32.40 1.86 8.92
C LYS A 120 33.25 0.60 8.89
N SER A 121 34.48 0.75 8.40
CA SER A 121 35.49 -0.31 8.31
C SER A 121 36.80 0.19 8.94
N PRO A 122 36.96 0.07 10.25
CA PRO A 122 38.15 0.59 10.92
C PRO A 122 39.46 -0.09 10.47
N ASP A 123 39.40 -1.38 10.16
CA ASP A 123 40.58 -2.23 9.81
C ASP A 123 40.45 -2.90 8.43
N LYS A 124 39.51 -2.47 7.57
CA LYS A 124 39.20 -3.06 6.25
C LYS A 124 38.72 -4.52 6.28
N VAL A 125 38.70 -5.18 7.42
CA VAL A 125 38.26 -6.56 7.62
C VAL A 125 36.91 -6.60 8.31
N HIS A 126 36.73 -5.77 9.34
CA HIS A 126 35.51 -5.69 10.13
C HIS A 126 34.66 -4.50 9.71
N HIS A 127 33.41 -4.77 9.44
CA HIS A 127 32.43 -3.77 9.01
C HIS A 127 31.33 -3.63 10.07
N TYR A 128 31.00 -2.39 10.42
CA TYR A 128 29.99 -2.08 11.43
C TYR A 128 29.07 -0.99 10.93
N TYR A 129 27.77 -1.15 11.13
CA TYR A 129 26.80 -0.07 11.00
C TYR A 129 26.79 0.75 12.28
N VAL A 130 26.94 2.07 12.15
CA VAL A 130 27.01 3.05 13.25
C VAL A 130 25.99 4.15 12.97
N CYS A 131 25.29 4.62 13.99
CA CYS A 131 24.35 5.73 13.86
C CYS A 131 25.04 7.00 13.38
N SER A 132 24.53 7.63 12.30
CA SER A 132 25.11 8.85 11.72
C SER A 132 25.02 10.03 12.70
N THR A 133 23.90 10.21 13.37
CA THR A 133 23.68 11.29 14.36
C THR A 133 24.61 11.15 15.57
N SER A 134 24.80 9.91 16.06
CA SER A 134 25.77 9.65 17.12
C SER A 134 27.23 9.96 16.68
N LEU A 135 27.52 9.63 15.41
CA LEU A 135 28.86 9.79 14.87
C LEU A 135 29.25 11.28 14.63
N TYR A 136 28.31 12.05 14.05
CA TYR A 136 28.59 13.42 13.59
C TYR A 136 28.10 14.50 14.55
N GLU A 137 26.93 14.31 15.17
CA GLU A 137 26.23 15.33 15.95
C GLU A 137 26.25 15.06 17.47
N LYS A 138 26.55 13.82 17.89
CA LYS A 138 26.53 13.35 19.29
C LYS A 138 25.17 13.51 19.99
N GLN A 139 24.08 13.55 19.22
CA GLN A 139 22.72 13.72 19.74
C GLN A 139 21.98 12.38 19.94
N CYS A 140 22.60 11.26 19.63
CA CYS A 140 22.07 9.93 19.83
C CYS A 140 23.05 9.07 20.64
N SER A 141 22.55 8.00 21.27
CA SER A 141 23.41 7.03 21.95
C SER A 141 24.40 6.37 20.97
N SER A 142 25.63 6.12 21.47
CA SER A 142 26.66 5.47 20.65
C SER A 142 26.41 3.97 20.58
N HIS A 143 25.81 3.51 19.51
CA HIS A 143 25.61 2.08 19.28
C HIS A 143 26.03 1.67 17.87
N SER A 144 26.48 0.43 17.77
CA SER A 144 26.92 -0.16 16.52
C SER A 144 26.59 -1.64 16.46
N ILE A 145 26.42 -2.14 15.24
CA ILE A 145 26.18 -3.55 14.98
C ILE A 145 27.10 -4.05 13.88
N SER A 146 27.68 -5.23 14.04
CA SER A 146 28.50 -5.87 13.01
C SER A 146 27.67 -6.17 11.78
N GLU A 147 28.17 -5.80 10.58
CA GLU A 147 27.52 -6.12 9.30
C GLU A 147 27.20 -7.61 9.16
N LYS A 148 28.19 -8.47 9.48
CA LYS A 148 28.02 -9.93 9.39
C LYS A 148 26.85 -10.44 10.25
N LYS A 149 26.72 -9.93 11.49
CA LYS A 149 25.62 -10.31 12.39
C LYS A 149 24.29 -9.77 11.90
N LEU A 150 24.26 -8.52 11.44
CA LEU A 150 23.04 -7.92 10.91
C LEU A 150 22.56 -8.61 9.63
N VAL A 151 23.46 -8.87 8.69
CA VAL A 151 23.14 -9.62 7.45
C VAL A 151 22.61 -11.02 7.78
N GLY A 152 23.26 -11.74 8.72
CA GLY A 152 22.79 -13.05 9.13
C GLY A 152 21.37 -13.02 9.70
N ALA A 153 21.11 -12.12 10.67
CA ALA A 153 19.78 -11.98 11.27
C ALA A 153 18.71 -11.57 10.25
N VAL A 154 19.04 -10.63 9.37
CA VAL A 154 18.10 -10.17 8.31
C VAL A 154 17.82 -11.29 7.31
N THR A 155 18.83 -12.06 6.91
CA THR A 155 18.66 -13.22 6.01
C THR A 155 17.73 -14.26 6.63
N GLU A 156 17.99 -14.63 7.87
CA GLU A 156 17.17 -15.61 8.60
C GLU A 156 15.72 -15.15 8.74
N ALA A 157 15.50 -13.89 9.14
CA ALA A 157 14.18 -13.31 9.28
C ALA A 157 13.40 -13.25 7.95
N ILE A 158 14.08 -12.89 6.84
CA ILE A 158 13.43 -12.84 5.51
C ILE A 158 13.04 -14.24 5.04
N LEU A 159 13.92 -15.21 5.14
CA LEU A 159 13.62 -16.57 4.73
C LEU A 159 12.51 -17.18 5.57
N HIS A 160 12.51 -16.91 6.88
CA HIS A 160 11.42 -17.30 7.75
C HIS A 160 10.10 -16.61 7.37
N TYR A 161 10.11 -15.31 7.12
CA TYR A 161 8.91 -14.57 6.70
C TYR A 161 8.33 -15.13 5.40
N ILE A 162 9.18 -15.47 4.42
CA ILE A 162 8.74 -16.10 3.17
C ILE A 162 8.08 -17.46 3.45
N SER A 163 8.65 -18.29 4.33
CA SER A 163 8.07 -19.60 4.67
C SER A 163 6.65 -19.43 5.24
N VAL A 164 6.46 -18.44 6.08
CA VAL A 164 5.15 -18.07 6.64
C VAL A 164 4.16 -17.65 5.57
N LEU A 165 4.60 -16.87 4.58
CA LEU A 165 3.74 -16.45 3.48
C LEU A 165 3.38 -17.59 2.53
N VAL A 166 4.24 -18.58 2.38
CA VAL A 166 3.92 -19.83 1.65
C VAL A 166 2.78 -20.58 2.36
N GLU A 167 2.90 -20.79 3.67
CA GLU A 167 1.82 -21.41 4.47
C GLU A 167 0.53 -20.59 4.39
N LEU A 168 0.61 -19.26 4.49
CA LEU A 168 -0.53 -18.37 4.35
C LEU A 168 -1.24 -18.57 3.01
N LYS A 169 -0.49 -18.66 1.91
CA LYS A 169 -1.08 -18.93 0.58
C LYS A 169 -1.86 -20.23 0.53
N GLU A 170 -1.31 -21.29 1.12
CA GLU A 170 -1.98 -22.60 1.17
C GLU A 170 -3.27 -22.53 1.99
N ILE A 171 -3.25 -21.83 3.14
CA ILE A 171 -4.43 -21.64 3.98
C ILE A 171 -5.49 -20.80 3.27
N LEU A 172 -5.10 -19.73 2.60
CA LEU A 172 -6.03 -18.90 1.83
C LEU A 172 -6.67 -19.69 0.68
N ALA A 173 -5.90 -20.53 -0.02
CA ALA A 173 -6.44 -21.41 -1.05
C ALA A 173 -7.44 -22.41 -0.45
N TYR A 174 -7.11 -23.01 0.70
CA TYR A 174 -8.01 -23.89 1.44
C TYR A 174 -9.30 -23.19 1.88
N VAL A 175 -9.18 -22.01 2.50
CA VAL A 175 -10.35 -21.21 2.95
C VAL A 175 -11.24 -20.82 1.77
N LYS A 176 -10.67 -20.47 0.62
CA LYS A 176 -11.46 -20.20 -0.62
C LYS A 176 -12.26 -21.41 -1.08
N THR A 177 -11.67 -22.62 -1.04
CA THR A 177 -12.36 -23.86 -1.42
C THR A 177 -13.42 -24.27 -0.40
N ALA A 178 -13.23 -23.95 0.88
CA ALA A 178 -14.13 -24.27 1.99
C ALA A 178 -15.44 -23.43 2.02
N SER A 179 -15.70 -22.60 1.03
CA SER A 179 -16.90 -21.75 0.89
C SER A 179 -17.16 -20.73 1.99
N ILE A 180 -16.23 -20.55 2.95
CA ILE A 180 -16.40 -19.69 4.12
C ILE A 180 -16.50 -18.19 3.75
N PRO A 181 -15.64 -17.63 2.88
CA PRO A 181 -15.76 -16.24 2.46
C PRO A 181 -17.05 -15.96 1.68
N ARG A 182 -17.52 -16.95 0.92
CA ARG A 182 -18.77 -16.84 0.15
C ARG A 182 -19.99 -16.79 1.06
N GLN A 183 -19.99 -17.54 2.17
CA GLN A 183 -21.07 -17.48 3.16
C GLN A 183 -21.11 -16.11 3.84
N ARG A 184 -19.95 -15.53 4.18
CA ARG A 184 -19.88 -14.20 4.79
C ARG A 184 -20.35 -13.09 3.86
N LEU A 185 -19.94 -13.11 2.60
CA LEU A 185 -20.48 -12.18 1.59
C LEU A 185 -22.00 -12.31 1.49
N LEU A 186 -22.53 -13.55 1.48
CA LEU A 186 -23.97 -13.79 1.48
C LEU A 186 -24.69 -13.29 2.74
N GLU A 187 -24.04 -13.31 3.90
CA GLU A 187 -24.59 -12.76 5.14
C GLU A 187 -24.62 -11.22 5.11
N GLU A 188 -23.55 -10.60 4.62
CA GLU A 188 -23.48 -9.14 4.47
C GLU A 188 -24.47 -8.65 3.36
N ASP A 189 -24.59 -9.37 2.26
CA ASP A 189 -25.61 -9.11 1.21
C ASP A 189 -27.04 -9.22 1.77
N LYS A 190 -27.33 -10.21 2.62
CA LYS A 190 -28.64 -10.33 3.29
C LYS A 190 -28.92 -9.15 4.22
N LYS A 191 -27.92 -8.65 4.94
CA LYS A 191 -28.09 -7.43 5.79
C LYS A 191 -28.42 -6.23 4.93
N LEU A 192 -27.75 -6.06 3.79
CA LEU A 192 -28.06 -4.99 2.83
C LEU A 192 -29.49 -5.12 2.29
N GLU A 193 -29.89 -6.32 1.89
CA GLU A 193 -31.26 -6.60 1.42
C GLU A 193 -32.33 -6.30 2.49
N MET A 194 -32.02 -6.56 3.76
CA MET A 194 -32.93 -6.19 4.87
C MET A 194 -33.08 -4.67 5.01
N LEU A 195 -31.99 -3.92 4.91
CA LEU A 195 -32.01 -2.46 4.95
C LEU A 195 -32.77 -1.88 3.75
N GLU A 196 -32.61 -2.45 2.56
CA GLU A 196 -33.34 -2.08 1.36
C GLU A 196 -34.86 -2.30 1.52
N LYS A 197 -35.24 -3.45 2.06
CA LYS A 197 -36.66 -3.78 2.34
C LYS A 197 -37.26 -2.82 3.36
N GLU A 198 -36.52 -2.48 4.42
CA GLU A 198 -37.01 -1.53 5.44
C GLU A 198 -37.11 -0.10 4.85
N SER A 199 -36.15 0.34 4.04
CA SER A 199 -36.23 1.60 3.28
C SER A 199 -37.50 1.64 2.42
N GLN A 200 -37.76 0.60 1.66
CA GLN A 200 -38.93 0.52 0.81
C GLN A 200 -40.24 0.53 1.62
N ARG A 201 -40.26 -0.14 2.78
CA ARG A 201 -41.40 -0.13 3.70
C ARG A 201 -41.70 1.27 4.18
N ILE A 202 -40.69 2.03 4.62
CA ILE A 202 -40.86 3.41 5.10
C ILE A 202 -41.32 4.34 3.97
N LEU A 203 -40.77 4.17 2.75
CA LEU A 203 -41.22 4.89 1.57
C LEU A 203 -42.73 4.66 1.30
N ASN A 204 -43.20 3.41 1.37
CA ASN A 204 -44.59 3.05 1.19
C ASN A 204 -45.48 3.68 2.29
N ILE A 205 -45.02 3.73 3.54
CA ILE A 205 -45.72 4.39 4.63
C ILE A 205 -45.81 5.90 4.37
N LYS A 206 -44.71 6.46 3.86
CA LYS A 206 -44.65 7.91 3.54
C LYS A 206 -45.62 8.26 2.41
N VAL A 207 -45.79 7.40 1.39
CA VAL A 207 -46.81 7.59 0.36
C VAL A 207 -48.21 7.63 0.99
N LYS A 208 -48.56 6.66 1.86
CA LYS A 208 -49.84 6.65 2.58
C LYS A 208 -50.04 7.86 3.48
N LEU A 209 -48.98 8.41 4.06
CA LEU A 209 -49.04 9.67 4.84
C LEU A 209 -49.46 10.85 3.97
N TYR A 210 -48.95 10.92 2.73
CA TYR A 210 -49.40 11.96 1.77
C TYR A 210 -50.85 11.75 1.36
N ASP A 211 -51.30 10.52 1.17
CA ASP A 211 -52.71 10.21 0.84
C ASP A 211 -53.63 10.64 1.98
N SER A 212 -53.29 10.29 3.25
CA SER A 212 -54.07 10.67 4.43
C SER A 212 -54.13 12.17 4.67
N PHE A 213 -53.07 12.90 4.31
CA PHE A 213 -53.09 14.36 4.36
C PHE A 213 -53.96 14.94 3.25
N ALA A 214 -53.93 14.40 2.06
CA ALA A 214 -54.77 14.83 0.93
C ALA A 214 -56.25 14.55 1.18
N GLU A 215 -56.59 13.50 1.93
CA GLU A 215 -57.94 13.14 2.36
C GLU A 215 -58.41 13.91 3.62
N GLU A 216 -57.62 14.91 4.09
CA GLU A 216 -57.90 15.73 5.30
C GLU A 216 -58.05 14.94 6.60
N ILE A 217 -57.50 13.70 6.65
CA ILE A 217 -57.52 12.83 7.84
C ILE A 217 -56.48 13.32 8.89
N LEU A 218 -55.36 13.90 8.41
CA LEU A 218 -54.28 14.43 9.24
C LEU A 218 -54.25 15.95 9.16
N ASP A 219 -54.00 16.62 10.30
CA ASP A 219 -53.71 18.03 10.30
C ASP A 219 -52.27 18.31 9.80
N ARG A 220 -52.02 19.60 9.50
CA ARG A 220 -50.72 20.02 8.95
C ARG A 220 -49.57 19.79 9.93
N THR A 221 -49.77 19.92 11.22
CA THR A 221 -48.75 19.78 12.26
C THR A 221 -48.40 18.30 12.47
N GLU A 222 -49.41 17.46 12.47
CA GLU A 222 -49.22 15.98 12.51
C GLU A 222 -48.49 15.48 11.27
N PHE A 223 -48.91 15.95 10.09
CA PHE A 223 -48.26 15.59 8.83
C PHE A 223 -46.77 15.99 8.83
N GLU A 224 -46.45 17.25 9.20
CA GLU A 224 -45.06 17.72 9.22
C GLU A 224 -44.22 16.94 10.24
N THR A 225 -44.79 16.58 11.40
CA THR A 225 -44.11 15.77 12.42
C THR A 225 -43.80 14.36 11.94
N PHE A 226 -44.79 13.68 11.38
CA PHE A 226 -44.58 12.30 10.85
C PHE A 226 -43.66 12.30 9.65
N LYS A 227 -43.80 13.28 8.75
CA LYS A 227 -42.89 13.43 7.61
C LYS A 227 -41.45 13.59 8.04
N ALA A 228 -41.17 14.49 9.01
CA ALA A 228 -39.81 14.71 9.53
C ALA A 228 -39.22 13.42 10.15
N LYS A 229 -40.03 12.66 10.89
CA LYS A 229 -39.64 11.40 11.49
C LYS A 229 -39.26 10.34 10.43
N TYR A 230 -40.09 10.19 9.39
CA TYR A 230 -39.78 9.24 8.31
C TYR A 230 -38.62 9.70 7.46
N ASP A 231 -38.44 10.99 7.23
CA ASP A 231 -37.27 11.53 6.52
C ASP A 231 -35.97 11.25 7.28
N GLN A 232 -35.99 11.43 8.61
CA GLN A 232 -34.85 11.07 9.47
C GLN A 232 -34.57 9.58 9.42
N SER A 233 -35.56 8.72 9.55
CA SER A 233 -35.38 7.27 9.48
C SER A 233 -34.83 6.81 8.12
N LEU A 234 -35.25 7.39 7.02
CA LEU A 234 -34.72 7.12 5.69
C LEU A 234 -33.25 7.53 5.56
N GLU A 235 -32.88 8.66 6.14
CA GLU A 235 -31.49 9.11 6.15
C GLU A 235 -30.58 8.19 6.98
N GLU A 236 -31.05 7.73 8.15
CA GLU A 236 -30.32 6.76 8.98
C GLU A 236 -30.11 5.42 8.24
N ILE A 237 -31.16 4.92 7.57
CA ILE A 237 -31.07 3.70 6.77
C ILE A 237 -30.11 3.90 5.58
N ARG A 238 -30.15 5.04 4.90
CA ARG A 238 -29.25 5.36 3.79
C ARG A 238 -27.78 5.31 4.24
N GLN A 239 -27.48 5.92 5.39
CA GLN A 239 -26.12 5.88 5.96
C GLN A 239 -25.68 4.48 6.34
N ALA A 240 -26.60 3.67 6.91
CA ALA A 240 -26.35 2.29 7.23
C ALA A 240 -26.08 1.45 5.95
N MET A 241 -26.85 1.66 4.88
CA MET A 241 -26.64 1.00 3.59
C MET A 241 -25.29 1.38 2.97
N GLU A 242 -24.90 2.65 3.00
CA GLU A 242 -23.59 3.11 2.50
C GLU A 242 -22.42 2.51 3.29
N CYS A 243 -22.58 2.37 4.61
CA CYS A 243 -21.59 1.70 5.46
C CYS A 243 -21.47 0.21 5.09
N GLN A 244 -22.60 -0.47 4.96
CA GLN A 244 -22.68 -1.89 4.60
C GLN A 244 -22.09 -2.15 3.22
N GLN A 245 -22.39 -1.33 2.22
CA GLN A 245 -21.80 -1.42 0.88
C GLN A 245 -20.29 -1.22 0.88
N ARG A 246 -19.78 -0.34 1.76
CA ARG A 246 -18.32 -0.17 1.94
C ARG A 246 -17.68 -1.42 2.53
N GLU A 247 -18.30 -2.05 3.50
CA GLU A 247 -17.81 -3.31 4.07
C GLU A 247 -17.77 -4.45 3.04
N ILE A 248 -18.83 -4.60 2.24
CA ILE A 248 -18.87 -5.60 1.17
C ILE A 248 -17.75 -5.35 0.15
N ARG A 249 -17.57 -4.11 -0.30
CA ARG A 249 -16.48 -3.75 -1.22
C ARG A 249 -15.10 -4.04 -0.62
N ASN A 250 -14.88 -3.66 0.63
CA ASN A 250 -13.62 -3.92 1.32
C ASN A 250 -13.32 -5.43 1.42
N LEU A 251 -14.34 -6.25 1.70
CA LEU A 251 -14.21 -7.71 1.72
C LEU A 251 -13.86 -8.28 0.34
N GLN A 252 -14.54 -7.81 -0.71
CA GLN A 252 -14.27 -8.23 -2.09
C GLN A 252 -12.87 -7.83 -2.55
N GLU A 253 -12.50 -6.56 -2.35
CA GLU A 253 -11.16 -6.06 -2.68
C GLU A 253 -10.06 -6.79 -1.91
N THR A 254 -10.29 -7.08 -0.63
CA THR A 254 -9.35 -7.83 0.18
C THR A 254 -9.16 -9.24 -0.37
N LEU A 255 -10.24 -9.90 -0.80
CA LEU A 255 -10.18 -11.25 -1.39
C LEU A 255 -9.51 -11.29 -2.77
N GLU A 256 -9.65 -10.23 -3.57
CA GLU A 256 -9.07 -10.14 -4.92
C GLU A 256 -7.61 -9.68 -4.90
N LYS A 257 -7.30 -8.64 -4.15
CA LYS A 257 -5.94 -8.05 -4.05
C LYS A 257 -4.95 -8.91 -3.26
N GLN A 258 -5.43 -9.84 -2.44
CA GLN A 258 -4.58 -10.72 -1.60
C GLN A 258 -3.59 -11.57 -2.38
N GLN A 259 -3.82 -11.83 -3.66
CA GLN A 259 -2.94 -12.68 -4.46
C GLN A 259 -1.74 -11.93 -5.03
N GLU A 260 -1.91 -10.66 -5.41
CA GLU A 260 -0.86 -9.93 -6.12
C GLU A 260 0.39 -9.69 -5.26
N TRP A 261 0.23 -9.20 -4.02
CA TRP A 261 1.38 -8.91 -3.16
C TRP A 261 2.10 -10.16 -2.65
N LEU A 262 1.36 -11.26 -2.42
CA LEU A 262 1.96 -12.54 -2.05
C LEU A 262 2.89 -13.07 -3.14
N GLU A 263 2.54 -12.90 -4.41
CA GLU A 263 3.37 -13.37 -5.52
C GLU A 263 4.76 -12.73 -5.52
N TYR A 264 4.91 -11.47 -5.09
CA TYR A 264 6.24 -10.82 -4.97
C TYR A 264 7.17 -11.55 -4.00
N PHE A 265 6.64 -12.08 -2.90
CA PHE A 265 7.42 -12.85 -1.92
C PHE A 265 7.65 -14.27 -2.41
N LEU A 266 6.66 -14.88 -3.03
CA LEU A 266 6.70 -16.26 -3.50
C LEU A 266 7.64 -16.46 -4.70
N GLU A 267 7.96 -15.40 -5.44
CA GLU A 267 9.02 -15.40 -6.45
C GLU A 267 10.40 -15.80 -5.84
N TYR A 268 10.59 -15.52 -4.56
CA TYR A 268 11.83 -15.80 -3.83
C TYR A 268 11.79 -17.07 -2.97
N ARG A 269 10.71 -17.87 -3.00
CA ARG A 269 10.49 -19.02 -2.10
C ARG A 269 11.60 -20.08 -2.15
N ASP A 270 12.22 -20.28 -3.33
CA ASP A 270 13.25 -21.31 -3.54
C ASP A 270 14.67 -20.74 -3.36
N ARG A 271 14.81 -19.49 -2.93
CA ARG A 271 16.08 -18.84 -2.69
C ARG A 271 16.62 -19.18 -1.30
N THR A 272 17.88 -19.54 -1.23
CA THR A 272 18.62 -19.80 0.03
C THR A 272 19.51 -18.64 0.45
N GLU A 273 19.80 -17.74 -0.50
CA GLU A 273 20.63 -16.56 -0.28
C GLU A 273 19.84 -15.30 -0.60
N VAL A 274 20.06 -14.27 0.21
CA VAL A 274 19.41 -12.96 0.07
C VAL A 274 20.32 -12.03 -0.71
N ASP A 275 19.89 -11.61 -1.89
CA ASP A 275 20.56 -10.61 -2.70
C ASP A 275 20.00 -9.19 -2.49
N ARG A 276 20.68 -8.21 -3.05
CA ARG A 276 20.26 -6.78 -2.93
C ARG A 276 18.88 -6.53 -3.56
N LEU A 277 18.57 -7.17 -4.66
CA LEU A 277 17.30 -6.99 -5.36
C LEU A 277 16.14 -7.50 -4.51
N MET A 278 16.30 -8.70 -3.94
CA MET A 278 15.35 -9.29 -3.01
C MET A 278 15.11 -8.39 -1.79
N LEU A 279 16.19 -7.88 -1.17
CA LEU A 279 16.08 -6.95 -0.04
C LEU A 279 15.27 -5.71 -0.35
N VAL A 280 15.54 -5.06 -1.46
CA VAL A 280 14.86 -3.82 -1.85
C VAL A 280 13.37 -4.05 -2.17
N ASN A 281 13.06 -5.20 -2.76
CA ASN A 281 11.67 -5.55 -3.11
C ASN A 281 10.86 -5.99 -1.88
N LEU A 282 11.48 -6.62 -0.88
CA LEU A 282 10.77 -7.18 0.27
C LEU A 282 10.85 -6.31 1.52
N VAL A 283 11.97 -5.61 1.72
CA VAL A 283 12.25 -4.85 2.95
C VAL A 283 12.13 -3.34 2.70
N LYS A 284 11.29 -2.69 3.47
CA LYS A 284 11.10 -1.23 3.45
C LYS A 284 12.21 -0.52 4.21
N ARG A 285 12.55 -0.98 5.40
CA ARG A 285 13.64 -0.51 6.26
C ARG A 285 13.98 -1.50 7.36
N ILE A 286 15.18 -1.37 7.92
CA ILE A 286 15.68 -2.17 9.05
C ILE A 286 16.03 -1.19 10.16
N GLU A 287 15.42 -1.31 11.31
CA GLU A 287 15.69 -0.47 12.48
C GLU A 287 16.56 -1.23 13.48
N VAL A 288 17.66 -0.60 13.89
CA VAL A 288 18.61 -1.14 14.89
C VAL A 288 18.58 -0.24 16.10
N TYR A 289 18.26 -0.80 17.26
CA TYR A 289 18.18 -0.13 18.55
C TYR A 289 19.47 -0.31 19.37
N GLU A 290 19.68 0.52 20.39
CA GLU A 290 20.86 0.51 21.26
C GLU A 290 21.15 -0.87 21.85
N GLN A 291 20.12 -1.60 22.29
CA GLN A 291 20.24 -2.96 22.85
C GLN A 291 20.48 -4.05 21.79
N LYS A 292 20.84 -3.68 20.56
CA LYS A 292 21.00 -4.56 19.40
C LYS A 292 19.71 -5.29 18.99
N ARG A 293 18.56 -4.82 19.44
CA ARG A 293 17.27 -5.25 18.96
C ARG A 293 17.14 -4.79 17.50
N ILE A 294 16.73 -5.68 16.63
CA ILE A 294 16.54 -5.42 15.19
C ILE A 294 15.06 -5.56 14.90
N ILE A 295 14.48 -4.57 14.23
CA ILE A 295 13.13 -4.63 13.69
C ILE A 295 13.23 -4.47 12.18
N ILE A 296 12.65 -5.42 11.44
CA ILE A 296 12.62 -5.41 9.98
C ILE A 296 11.21 -5.06 9.58
N HIS A 297 11.06 -3.96 8.85
CA HIS A 297 9.77 -3.55 8.27
C HIS A 297 9.72 -4.03 6.82
N PHE A 298 8.78 -4.90 6.54
CA PHE A 298 8.54 -5.41 5.20
C PHE A 298 7.60 -4.48 4.42
N TRP A 299 7.60 -4.60 3.11
CA TRP A 299 6.50 -4.12 2.30
C TRP A 299 5.26 -4.98 2.57
N PHE A 300 4.08 -4.39 2.49
CA PHE A 300 2.81 -5.11 2.68
C PHE A 300 2.55 -5.67 4.09
N GLU A 301 3.19 -5.12 5.14
CA GLU A 301 2.85 -5.48 6.53
C GLU A 301 1.37 -5.25 6.83
N ASP A 302 0.83 -4.11 6.41
CA ASP A 302 -0.58 -3.75 6.62
C ASP A 302 -1.54 -4.73 5.91
N GLU A 303 -1.17 -5.19 4.71
CA GLU A 303 -1.92 -6.18 3.95
C GLU A 303 -1.88 -7.55 4.65
N PHE A 304 -0.72 -7.94 5.16
CA PHE A 304 -0.56 -9.17 5.93
C PHE A 304 -1.42 -9.16 7.19
N GLU A 305 -1.42 -8.07 7.97
CA GLU A 305 -2.25 -7.92 9.17
C GLU A 305 -3.74 -7.97 8.84
N LYS A 306 -4.18 -7.34 7.75
CA LYS A 306 -5.58 -7.42 7.29
C LYS A 306 -5.99 -8.86 6.97
N VAL A 307 -5.09 -9.63 6.33
CA VAL A 307 -5.34 -11.04 6.03
C VAL A 307 -5.43 -11.88 7.30
N LEU A 308 -4.54 -11.65 8.27
CA LEU A 308 -4.62 -12.32 9.58
C LEU A 308 -5.94 -12.02 10.28
N GLY A 309 -6.35 -10.75 10.34
CA GLY A 309 -7.63 -10.33 10.93
C GLY A 309 -8.83 -10.98 10.23
N LEU A 310 -8.77 -11.16 8.92
CA LEU A 310 -9.80 -11.89 8.17
C LEU A 310 -9.83 -13.38 8.55
N LEU A 311 -8.67 -14.04 8.64
CA LEU A 311 -8.57 -15.44 9.05
C LEU A 311 -9.06 -15.64 10.50
N GLU A 312 -8.74 -14.73 11.42
CA GLU A 312 -9.27 -14.76 12.79
C GLU A 312 -10.79 -14.67 12.81
N THR A 313 -11.36 -13.77 12.03
CA THR A 313 -12.81 -13.58 11.95
C THR A 313 -13.49 -14.80 11.35
N VAL A 314 -12.89 -15.38 10.31
CA VAL A 314 -13.35 -16.65 9.71
C VAL A 314 -13.31 -17.77 10.74
N ASN A 315 -12.22 -17.90 11.49
CA ASN A 315 -12.05 -18.94 12.50
C ASN A 315 -13.01 -18.77 13.70
N ARG A 316 -13.37 -17.54 14.09
CA ARG A 316 -14.40 -17.27 15.11
C ARG A 316 -15.80 -17.71 14.65
N THR A 317 -16.11 -17.51 13.37
CA THR A 317 -17.42 -17.85 12.81
C THR A 317 -17.56 -19.36 12.60
N LYS A 318 -16.50 -20.00 12.10
CA LYS A 318 -16.44 -21.45 11.87
C LYS A 318 -15.04 -21.96 12.20
N PRO A 319 -14.82 -22.45 13.44
CA PRO A 319 -13.52 -22.95 13.86
C PRO A 319 -12.99 -24.04 12.93
N ASP A 320 -11.76 -23.85 12.45
CA ASP A 320 -11.06 -24.80 11.61
C ASP A 320 -9.67 -25.05 12.17
N GLN A 321 -9.32 -26.33 12.37
CA GLN A 321 -8.07 -26.74 13.02
C GLN A 321 -6.82 -26.26 12.27
N ARG A 322 -6.86 -26.17 10.94
CA ARG A 322 -5.72 -25.70 10.13
C ARG A 322 -5.51 -24.21 10.28
N VAL A 323 -6.60 -23.42 10.21
CA VAL A 323 -6.58 -21.97 10.42
C VAL A 323 -6.14 -21.64 11.85
N GLU A 324 -6.65 -22.36 12.83
CA GLU A 324 -6.31 -22.18 14.25
C GLU A 324 -4.83 -22.50 14.52
N ALA A 325 -4.29 -23.56 13.95
CA ALA A 325 -2.89 -23.94 14.07
C ALA A 325 -1.96 -22.86 13.49
N PHE A 326 -2.29 -22.32 12.32
CA PHE A 326 -1.55 -21.23 11.72
C PHE A 326 -1.58 -19.96 12.58
N LEU A 327 -2.75 -19.54 13.06
CA LEU A 327 -2.89 -18.35 13.90
C LEU A 327 -2.15 -18.48 15.24
N LYS A 328 -2.14 -19.67 15.86
CA LYS A 328 -1.39 -19.93 17.11
C LYS A 328 0.12 -19.90 16.88
N GLY A 329 0.62 -20.45 15.78
CA GLY A 329 2.03 -20.36 15.41
C GLY A 329 2.51 -18.91 15.27
N LYS A 330 1.67 -18.01 14.82
CA LYS A 330 1.98 -16.58 14.64
C LYS A 330 1.95 -15.75 15.91
N GLY A 331 1.04 -16.06 16.84
CA GLY A 331 0.95 -15.33 18.10
C GLY A 331 2.17 -15.49 19.03
N ALA A 332 2.96 -16.56 18.85
CA ALA A 332 4.21 -16.77 19.57
C ALA A 332 5.39 -15.98 18.99
N GLU A 333 5.38 -15.64 17.70
CA GLU A 333 6.50 -15.02 16.98
C GLU A 333 6.42 -13.50 16.89
N ALA A 334 5.23 -12.91 16.94
CA ALA A 334 5.04 -11.46 16.97
C ALA A 334 5.53 -10.80 18.30
N SER A 335 5.87 -11.60 19.30
CA SER A 335 6.30 -11.16 20.65
C SER A 335 7.81 -11.37 20.91
N ALA A 336 8.56 -11.90 19.97
CA ALA A 336 10.01 -12.12 20.05
C ALA A 336 10.78 -11.14 19.17
#